data_f8d0f2e2b27af412ede4de4a004d0688
#
_entry.id   f8d0f2e2b27af412ede4de4a004d0688
#
_cell.length_a   1.000
_cell.length_b   1.000
_cell.length_c   1.000
_cell.angle_alpha   90.00
_cell.angle_beta   90.00
_cell.angle_gamma   90.00
#
_symmetry.space_group_name_H-M   'P 1'
#
loop_
_entity.id
_entity.type
_entity.pdbx_description
1 polymer ?
#
loop_
_entity_poly.entity_id
_entity_poly.type
_entity_poly.pdbx_seq_one_letter_code
_entity_poly.pdbx_strand_id
1 'polypeptide(L)'
;MEKNPLISIVVPSYNVAPYIRQCIESILNQTFSNWELLLVVGGTDGTVEICDEYASKDSRIKSIHDNKGLVQARNVGYHHATGEWITYLDGDDWFDIDTCEVLSKFISEYQGLDIVYWRYIEELDGKAIDKWSDKSAPFTLYDENECKQLSVKTLIYKYGLSDGVCKLVRMDYAKKHGIYHDERLVQGSEGVEFSLRAFYYAHKALYINRCFYHYRYVPNSISKKVDENNTKFLADCYRVIREDIEGFVMKDKFIKAFYERTTYMLMAIAMNTYFSPMNPNSLSQKLSHYSKVIH
;
A
#
# COMPACT_ATOMS: atom_id res chain seq x y z
N MET A 1 -29.33 15.35 -7.72
CA MET A 1 -27.86 15.32 -7.78
C MET A 1 -27.45 13.97 -7.21
N GLU A 2 -26.76 13.14 -7.99
CA GLU A 2 -26.17 11.93 -7.44
C GLU A 2 -25.18 12.36 -6.36
N LYS A 3 -25.27 11.74 -5.20
CA LYS A 3 -24.37 12.02 -4.08
C LYS A 3 -23.03 11.42 -4.43
N ASN A 4 -21.93 12.18 -4.36
CA ASN A 4 -20.58 11.64 -4.56
C ASN A 4 -20.36 10.39 -3.68
N PRO A 5 -19.60 9.40 -4.12
CA PRO A 5 -19.26 8.25 -3.30
C PRO A 5 -18.52 8.71 -2.04
N LEU A 6 -18.72 8.00 -0.95
CA LEU A 6 -17.98 8.26 0.28
C LEU A 6 -16.55 7.72 0.18
N ILE A 7 -16.39 6.54 -0.41
CA ILE A 7 -15.11 5.84 -0.50
C ILE A 7 -14.78 5.51 -1.95
N SER A 8 -13.62 5.97 -2.43
CA SER A 8 -13.00 5.49 -3.67
C SER A 8 -12.04 4.35 -3.35
N ILE A 9 -12.24 3.20 -3.98
CA ILE A 9 -11.38 2.02 -3.85
C ILE A 9 -10.60 1.88 -5.17
N VAL A 10 -9.29 2.03 -5.12
CA VAL A 10 -8.40 1.93 -6.29
C VAL A 10 -7.76 0.55 -6.32
N VAL A 11 -7.91 -0.16 -7.44
CA VAL A 11 -7.35 -1.51 -7.63
C VAL A 11 -6.43 -1.51 -8.84
N PRO A 12 -5.10 -1.42 -8.65
CA PRO A 12 -4.15 -1.67 -9.72
C PRO A 12 -4.21 -3.15 -10.13
N SER A 13 -4.51 -3.42 -11.41
CA SER A 13 -4.78 -4.76 -11.92
C SER A 13 -3.92 -5.06 -13.15
N TYR A 14 -2.84 -5.83 -12.96
CA TYR A 14 -1.92 -6.21 -14.03
C TYR A 14 -1.57 -7.68 -13.96
N ASN A 15 -2.05 -8.49 -14.93
CA ASN A 15 -1.86 -9.94 -14.98
C ASN A 15 -2.29 -10.65 -13.67
N VAL A 16 -3.53 -10.38 -13.24
CA VAL A 16 -4.15 -10.93 -12.04
C VAL A 16 -5.47 -11.67 -12.33
N ALA A 17 -5.68 -12.10 -13.58
CA ALA A 17 -6.91 -12.79 -14.01
C ALA A 17 -7.38 -13.93 -13.08
N PRO A 18 -6.49 -14.77 -12.49
CA PRO A 18 -6.91 -15.82 -11.57
C PRO A 18 -7.54 -15.31 -10.27
N TYR A 19 -7.31 -14.05 -9.90
CA TYR A 19 -7.64 -13.51 -8.57
C TYR A 19 -8.65 -12.36 -8.62
N ILE A 20 -8.64 -11.57 -9.69
CA ILE A 20 -9.35 -10.28 -9.79
C ILE A 20 -10.86 -10.41 -9.57
N ARG A 21 -11.49 -11.55 -9.94
CA ARG A 21 -12.92 -11.76 -9.69
C ARG A 21 -13.23 -11.76 -8.19
N GLN A 22 -12.44 -12.44 -7.37
CA GLN A 22 -12.63 -12.44 -5.91
C GLN A 22 -12.42 -11.05 -5.32
N CYS A 23 -11.42 -10.31 -5.79
CA CYS A 23 -11.19 -8.93 -5.41
C CYS A 23 -12.43 -8.05 -5.67
N ILE A 24 -12.95 -8.04 -6.91
CA ILE A 24 -14.10 -7.24 -7.30
C ILE A 24 -15.35 -7.66 -6.51
N GLU A 25 -15.60 -8.97 -6.39
CA GLU A 25 -16.75 -9.51 -5.67
C GLU A 25 -16.72 -9.18 -4.17
N SER A 26 -15.54 -9.08 -3.56
CA SER A 26 -15.41 -8.64 -2.17
C SER A 26 -15.88 -7.19 -1.96
N ILE A 27 -15.79 -6.35 -3.00
CA ILE A 27 -16.28 -4.97 -2.97
C ILE A 27 -17.76 -4.91 -3.33
N LEU A 28 -18.20 -5.64 -4.33
CA LEU A 28 -19.62 -5.70 -4.71
C LEU A 28 -20.51 -6.19 -3.58
N ASN A 29 -20.01 -7.13 -2.77
CA ASN A 29 -20.75 -7.72 -1.64
C ASN A 29 -20.62 -6.91 -0.34
N GLN A 30 -19.98 -5.73 -0.35
CA GLN A 30 -19.90 -4.88 0.85
C GLN A 30 -21.29 -4.54 1.39
N THR A 31 -21.46 -4.62 2.71
CA THR A 31 -22.73 -4.25 3.39
C THR A 31 -23.06 -2.75 3.30
N PHE A 32 -22.08 -1.93 2.96
CA PHE A 32 -22.20 -0.50 2.69
C PHE A 32 -22.03 -0.23 1.20
N SER A 33 -22.93 0.53 0.58
CA SER A 33 -23.03 0.66 -0.88
C SER A 33 -22.51 1.99 -1.46
N ASN A 34 -22.18 2.99 -0.61
CA ASN A 34 -21.76 4.32 -1.09
C ASN A 34 -20.23 4.37 -1.34
N TRP A 35 -19.79 3.59 -2.32
CA TRP A 35 -18.41 3.50 -2.80
C TRP A 35 -18.37 3.57 -4.33
N GLU A 36 -17.20 3.89 -4.88
CA GLU A 36 -16.82 3.64 -6.27
C GLU A 36 -15.59 2.72 -6.33
N LEU A 37 -15.49 1.92 -7.37
CA LEU A 37 -14.36 1.03 -7.63
C LEU A 37 -13.66 1.46 -8.92
N LEU A 38 -12.37 1.77 -8.80
CA LEU A 38 -11.51 2.20 -9.89
C LEU A 38 -10.50 1.09 -10.20
N LEU A 39 -10.82 0.28 -11.20
CA LEU A 39 -9.95 -0.78 -11.71
C LEU A 39 -8.99 -0.17 -12.73
N VAL A 40 -7.70 0.00 -12.35
CA VAL A 40 -6.68 0.48 -13.29
C VAL A 40 -5.99 -0.71 -13.92
N VAL A 41 -6.38 -1.02 -15.16
CA VAL A 41 -6.16 -2.32 -15.77
C VAL A 41 -5.05 -2.33 -16.81
N GLY A 42 -4.39 -3.49 -16.93
CA GLY A 42 -3.40 -3.80 -17.94
C GLY A 42 -3.01 -5.27 -17.93
N GLY A 43 -2.12 -5.64 -18.84
CA GLY A 43 -1.69 -7.03 -18.98
C GLY A 43 -2.33 -7.77 -20.16
N THR A 44 -2.06 -9.07 -20.28
CA THR A 44 -2.42 -9.89 -21.46
C THR A 44 -2.99 -11.25 -21.08
N ASP A 45 -3.34 -11.45 -19.80
CA ASP A 45 -3.79 -12.75 -19.27
C ASP A 45 -5.32 -12.88 -19.14
N GLY A 46 -6.09 -11.89 -19.63
CA GLY A 46 -7.55 -11.83 -19.49
C GLY A 46 -8.03 -10.93 -18.34
N THR A 47 -7.12 -10.28 -17.61
CA THR A 47 -7.47 -9.34 -16.52
C THR A 47 -8.34 -8.20 -17.04
N VAL A 48 -8.00 -7.61 -18.20
CA VAL A 48 -8.69 -6.46 -18.80
C VAL A 48 -10.14 -6.82 -19.11
N GLU A 49 -10.34 -7.94 -19.80
CA GLU A 49 -11.67 -8.42 -20.23
C GLU A 49 -12.58 -8.69 -19.02
N ILE A 50 -12.02 -9.24 -17.94
CA ILE A 50 -12.78 -9.48 -16.70
C ILE A 50 -13.20 -8.13 -16.08
N CYS A 51 -12.31 -7.18 -15.97
CA CYS A 51 -12.59 -5.86 -15.37
C CYS A 51 -13.63 -5.09 -16.18
N ASP A 52 -13.56 -5.11 -17.52
CA ASP A 52 -14.52 -4.48 -18.43
C ASP A 52 -15.90 -5.14 -18.31
N GLU A 53 -15.94 -6.46 -18.15
CA GLU A 53 -17.19 -7.21 -17.90
C GLU A 53 -17.92 -6.68 -16.65
N TYR A 54 -17.20 -6.49 -15.53
CA TYR A 54 -17.81 -5.97 -14.30
C TYR A 54 -18.20 -4.50 -14.42
N ALA A 55 -17.36 -3.66 -15.03
CA ALA A 55 -17.66 -2.24 -15.26
C ALA A 55 -18.91 -2.05 -16.16
N SER A 56 -19.17 -2.96 -17.09
CA SER A 56 -20.38 -2.91 -17.92
C SER A 56 -21.67 -3.23 -17.15
N LYS A 57 -21.59 -3.89 -15.98
CA LYS A 57 -22.73 -4.38 -15.20
C LYS A 57 -23.08 -3.48 -14.00
N ASP A 58 -22.14 -2.72 -13.46
CA ASP A 58 -22.34 -1.85 -12.31
C ASP A 58 -21.71 -0.47 -12.54
N SER A 59 -22.50 0.58 -12.55
CA SER A 59 -22.07 1.96 -12.82
C SER A 59 -21.11 2.54 -11.77
N ARG A 60 -21.00 1.92 -10.59
CA ARG A 60 -20.02 2.28 -9.54
C ARG A 60 -18.61 1.79 -9.86
N ILE A 61 -18.47 0.89 -10.85
CA ILE A 61 -17.19 0.31 -11.28
C ILE A 61 -16.73 1.00 -12.55
N LYS A 62 -15.48 1.47 -12.55
CA LYS A 62 -14.82 2.04 -13.72
C LYS A 62 -13.59 1.21 -14.06
N SER A 63 -13.49 0.75 -15.31
CA SER A 63 -12.28 0.11 -15.86
C SER A 63 -11.47 1.17 -16.62
N ILE A 64 -10.23 1.41 -16.16
CA ILE A 64 -9.34 2.47 -16.67
C ILE A 64 -8.11 1.80 -17.27
N HIS A 65 -7.97 1.87 -18.60
CA HIS A 65 -6.93 1.19 -19.37
C HIS A 65 -5.63 2.01 -19.42
N ASP A 66 -5.00 2.26 -18.27
CA ASP A 66 -3.75 3.01 -18.17
C ASP A 66 -2.83 2.47 -17.05
N ASN A 67 -2.59 1.16 -17.04
CA ASN A 67 -1.67 0.53 -16.11
C ASN A 67 -0.30 0.30 -16.75
N LYS A 68 0.65 1.18 -16.44
CA LYS A 68 2.05 1.11 -16.89
C LYS A 68 3.02 0.76 -15.76
N GLY A 69 2.50 0.32 -14.62
CA GLY A 69 3.24 -0.05 -13.42
C GLY A 69 2.48 0.30 -12.14
N LEU A 70 2.89 -0.28 -11.02
CA LEU A 70 2.14 -0.23 -9.76
C LEU A 70 1.90 1.20 -9.26
N VAL A 71 2.96 2.01 -9.16
CA VAL A 71 2.88 3.40 -8.68
C VAL A 71 2.03 4.25 -9.61
N GLN A 72 2.28 4.13 -10.92
CA GLN A 72 1.53 4.89 -11.92
C GLN A 72 0.04 4.50 -11.91
N ALA A 73 -0.29 3.21 -11.81
CA ALA A 73 -1.67 2.75 -11.73
C ALA A 73 -2.40 3.27 -10.49
N ARG A 74 -1.74 3.29 -9.32
CA ARG A 74 -2.31 3.89 -8.11
C ARG A 74 -2.56 5.38 -8.27
N ASN A 75 -1.66 6.12 -8.91
CA ASN A 75 -1.82 7.55 -9.19
C ASN A 75 -2.93 7.83 -10.22
N VAL A 76 -3.05 7.01 -11.26
CA VAL A 76 -4.18 7.09 -12.21
C VAL A 76 -5.50 6.93 -11.45
N GLY A 77 -5.61 5.93 -10.59
CA GLY A 77 -6.78 5.75 -9.73
C GLY A 77 -7.02 6.94 -8.81
N TYR A 78 -5.98 7.47 -8.17
CA TYR A 78 -6.08 8.67 -7.34
C TYR A 78 -6.65 9.88 -8.09
N HIS A 79 -6.21 10.14 -9.31
CA HIS A 79 -6.69 11.27 -10.13
C HIS A 79 -8.12 11.08 -10.65
N HIS A 80 -8.60 9.85 -10.77
CA HIS A 80 -9.98 9.53 -11.16
C HIS A 80 -10.95 9.43 -9.97
N ALA A 81 -10.41 9.39 -8.73
CA ALA A 81 -11.21 9.25 -7.53
C ALA A 81 -12.09 10.49 -7.28
N THR A 82 -13.37 10.25 -7.03
CA THR A 82 -14.39 11.28 -6.74
C THR A 82 -14.93 11.21 -5.32
N GLY A 83 -14.56 10.18 -4.55
CA GLY A 83 -14.97 9.98 -3.17
C GLY A 83 -14.34 10.98 -2.20
N GLU A 84 -14.96 11.10 -1.04
CA GLU A 84 -14.42 11.91 0.06
C GLU A 84 -13.17 11.28 0.68
N TRP A 85 -13.08 9.95 0.57
CA TRP A 85 -11.99 9.13 1.08
C TRP A 85 -11.47 8.19 0.00
N ILE A 86 -10.17 7.86 0.06
CA ILE A 86 -9.53 6.94 -0.87
C ILE A 86 -8.80 5.83 -0.12
N THR A 87 -8.87 4.61 -0.66
CA THR A 87 -8.09 3.45 -0.23
C THR A 87 -7.59 2.67 -1.44
N TYR A 88 -6.57 1.83 -1.22
CA TYR A 88 -6.00 0.94 -2.23
C TYR A 88 -6.21 -0.51 -1.82
N LEU A 89 -6.50 -1.35 -2.82
CA LEU A 89 -6.60 -2.80 -2.70
C LEU A 89 -5.88 -3.42 -3.89
N ASP A 90 -4.94 -4.32 -3.66
CA ASP A 90 -4.22 -4.98 -4.74
C ASP A 90 -5.12 -6.05 -5.41
N GLY A 91 -5.01 -6.22 -6.74
CA GLY A 91 -5.96 -7.01 -7.53
C GLY A 91 -5.92 -8.53 -7.27
N ASP A 92 -4.95 -9.00 -6.49
CA ASP A 92 -4.83 -10.40 -6.03
C ASP A 92 -5.35 -10.61 -4.59
N ASP A 93 -5.79 -9.54 -3.91
CA ASP A 93 -6.25 -9.52 -2.53
C ASP A 93 -7.76 -9.25 -2.41
N TRP A 94 -8.31 -9.23 -1.18
CA TRP A 94 -9.73 -8.94 -0.97
C TRP A 94 -10.02 -8.33 0.41
N PHE A 95 -11.18 -7.69 0.54
CA PHE A 95 -11.68 -7.12 1.80
C PHE A 95 -12.67 -8.06 2.51
N ASP A 96 -12.78 -7.91 3.84
CA ASP A 96 -13.92 -8.41 4.62
C ASP A 96 -15.22 -7.75 4.13
N ILE A 97 -16.36 -8.47 4.25
CA ILE A 97 -17.67 -8.05 3.74
C ILE A 97 -18.21 -6.77 4.38
N ASP A 98 -17.79 -6.41 5.58
CA ASP A 98 -18.27 -5.25 6.33
C ASP A 98 -17.22 -4.13 6.43
N THR A 99 -16.12 -4.22 5.69
CA THR A 99 -15.01 -3.24 5.73
C THR A 99 -15.50 -1.81 5.52
N CYS A 100 -16.21 -1.55 4.42
CA CYS A 100 -16.69 -0.20 4.11
C CYS A 100 -17.73 0.31 5.13
N GLU A 101 -18.56 -0.57 5.69
CA GLU A 101 -19.54 -0.20 6.71
C GLU A 101 -18.84 0.24 8.00
N VAL A 102 -17.88 -0.55 8.48
CA VAL A 102 -17.14 -0.22 9.71
C VAL A 102 -16.35 1.08 9.52
N LEU A 103 -15.65 1.23 8.40
CA LEU A 103 -14.91 2.46 8.07
C LEU A 103 -15.85 3.67 8.02
N SER A 104 -17.02 3.56 7.36
CA SER A 104 -18.00 4.66 7.27
C SER A 104 -18.54 5.09 8.64
N LYS A 105 -18.74 4.16 9.56
CA LYS A 105 -19.15 4.45 10.95
C LYS A 105 -18.08 5.25 11.68
N PHE A 106 -16.82 4.82 11.63
CA PHE A 106 -15.72 5.51 12.31
C PHE A 106 -15.49 6.92 11.77
N ILE A 107 -15.47 7.12 10.44
CA ILE A 107 -15.29 8.47 9.87
C ILE A 107 -16.48 9.39 10.14
N SER A 108 -17.68 8.85 10.33
CA SER A 108 -18.86 9.61 10.73
C SER A 108 -18.81 10.00 12.21
N GLU A 109 -18.36 9.10 13.09
CA GLU A 109 -18.31 9.29 14.54
C GLU A 109 -17.15 10.21 14.96
N TYR A 110 -15.98 10.05 14.35
CA TYR A 110 -14.76 10.79 14.72
C TYR A 110 -14.42 11.87 13.70
N GLN A 111 -14.86 13.08 13.97
CA GLN A 111 -14.66 14.23 13.08
C GLN A 111 -13.18 14.66 13.00
N GLY A 112 -12.78 15.20 11.85
CA GLY A 112 -11.45 15.76 11.62
C GLY A 112 -10.35 14.71 11.44
N LEU A 113 -10.70 13.45 11.15
CA LEU A 113 -9.73 12.42 10.77
C LEU A 113 -9.14 12.75 9.39
N ASP A 114 -7.84 12.56 9.26
CA ASP A 114 -7.11 12.60 7.99
C ASP A 114 -6.84 11.19 7.47
N ILE A 115 -6.61 10.24 8.41
CA ILE A 115 -6.28 8.84 8.08
C ILE A 115 -7.02 7.91 9.04
N VAL A 116 -7.57 6.82 8.48
CA VAL A 116 -7.95 5.61 9.21
C VAL A 116 -7.08 4.47 8.71
N TYR A 117 -6.53 3.65 9.61
CA TYR A 117 -5.71 2.51 9.21
C TYR A 117 -5.99 1.28 10.06
N TRP A 118 -5.71 0.11 9.47
CA TRP A 118 -6.03 -1.20 10.03
C TRP A 118 -4.96 -2.23 9.71
N ARG A 119 -5.19 -3.49 10.07
CA ARG A 119 -4.28 -4.61 9.83
C ARG A 119 -4.72 -5.47 8.65
N TYR A 120 -3.80 -6.23 8.11
CA TYR A 120 -4.10 -7.31 7.17
C TYR A 120 -3.83 -8.68 7.80
N ILE A 121 -4.42 -9.70 7.20
CA ILE A 121 -4.18 -11.11 7.49
C ILE A 121 -3.53 -11.75 6.26
N GLU A 122 -2.50 -12.56 6.47
CA GLU A 122 -1.87 -13.29 5.35
C GLU A 122 -2.60 -14.61 5.11
N GLU A 123 -2.95 -14.85 3.86
CA GLU A 123 -3.62 -16.08 3.41
C GLU A 123 -2.60 -16.98 2.71
N LEU A 124 -2.16 -18.03 3.41
CA LEU A 124 -1.17 -18.99 2.93
C LEU A 124 -1.75 -20.41 3.03
N ASP A 125 -1.89 -21.09 1.89
CA ASP A 125 -2.34 -22.50 1.81
C ASP A 125 -3.65 -22.77 2.59
N GLY A 126 -4.61 -21.85 2.49
CA GLY A 126 -5.90 -21.93 3.19
C GLY A 126 -5.82 -21.65 4.70
N LYS A 127 -4.71 -21.11 5.18
CA LYS A 127 -4.53 -20.67 6.56
C LYS A 127 -4.40 -19.16 6.63
N ALA A 128 -5.22 -18.56 7.46
CA ALA A 128 -5.15 -17.13 7.78
C ALA A 128 -4.13 -16.91 8.92
N ILE A 129 -3.12 -16.06 8.70
CA ILE A 129 -2.04 -15.77 9.65
C ILE A 129 -2.06 -14.30 10.01
N ASP A 130 -2.48 -13.98 11.22
CA ASP A 130 -2.39 -12.64 11.79
C ASP A 130 -1.02 -12.45 12.48
N LYS A 131 -0.06 -11.91 11.75
CA LYS A 131 1.31 -11.66 12.26
C LYS A 131 1.38 -10.49 13.24
N TRP A 132 0.41 -9.61 13.20
CA TRP A 132 0.41 -8.34 13.92
C TRP A 132 -0.65 -8.31 15.03
N SER A 133 -1.08 -9.51 15.49
CA SER A 133 -2.07 -9.64 16.57
C SER A 133 -1.67 -8.77 17.77
N ASP A 134 -2.42 -7.72 17.97
CA ASP A 134 -2.25 -6.79 19.08
C ASP A 134 -3.39 -6.99 20.10
N LYS A 135 -3.04 -7.15 21.38
CA LYS A 135 -4.01 -7.26 22.48
C LYS A 135 -4.46 -5.89 22.99
N SER A 136 -4.14 -4.81 22.27
CA SER A 136 -4.51 -3.44 22.62
C SER A 136 -6.02 -3.19 22.45
N ALA A 137 -6.42 -1.94 22.72
CA ALA A 137 -7.79 -1.49 22.54
C ALA A 137 -8.33 -1.76 21.11
N PRO A 138 -9.65 -1.94 20.93
CA PRO A 138 -10.25 -2.20 19.62
C PRO A 138 -10.01 -1.07 18.61
N PHE A 139 -9.74 0.14 19.08
CA PHE A 139 -9.28 1.26 18.26
C PHE A 139 -8.44 2.25 19.08
N THR A 140 -7.66 3.08 18.42
CA THR A 140 -6.83 4.12 19.06
C THR A 140 -6.85 5.40 18.19
N LEU A 141 -7.13 6.53 18.81
CA LEU A 141 -7.00 7.84 18.20
C LEU A 141 -5.61 8.41 18.44
N TYR A 142 -5.08 9.08 17.45
CA TYR A 142 -3.77 9.74 17.49
C TYR A 142 -3.92 11.21 17.14
N ASP A 143 -3.29 12.08 17.94
CA ASP A 143 -3.15 13.50 17.64
C ASP A 143 -2.01 13.77 16.64
N GLU A 144 -1.79 15.04 16.29
CA GLU A 144 -0.77 15.46 15.34
C GLU A 144 0.65 15.02 15.73
N ASN A 145 1.01 15.13 17.01
CA ASN A 145 2.33 14.72 17.49
C ASN A 145 2.50 13.19 17.43
N GLU A 146 1.46 12.47 17.78
CA GLU A 146 1.42 11.01 17.68
C GLU A 146 1.44 10.54 16.23
N CYS A 147 0.76 11.24 15.30
CA CYS A 147 0.84 10.98 13.87
C CYS A 147 2.28 11.10 13.36
N LYS A 148 3.04 12.11 13.78
CA LYS A 148 4.48 12.22 13.47
C LYS A 148 5.31 11.06 14.04
N GLN A 149 4.92 10.52 15.23
CA GLN A 149 5.56 9.30 15.74
C GLN A 149 5.17 8.05 14.91
N LEU A 150 3.92 7.97 14.42
CA LEU A 150 3.52 6.91 13.47
C LEU A 150 4.34 6.99 12.19
N SER A 151 4.56 8.20 11.66
CA SER A 151 5.42 8.43 10.50
C SER A 151 6.84 7.87 10.73
N VAL A 152 7.48 8.14 11.88
CA VAL A 152 8.77 7.51 12.22
C VAL A 152 8.66 5.98 12.25
N LYS A 153 7.56 5.44 12.81
CA LYS A 153 7.34 3.99 12.90
C LYS A 153 7.16 3.31 11.54
N THR A 154 6.77 4.04 10.47
CA THR A 154 6.74 3.46 9.12
C THR A 154 8.11 3.00 8.64
N LEU A 155 9.18 3.62 9.13
CA LEU A 155 10.55 3.22 8.86
C LEU A 155 11.03 2.03 9.72
N ILE A 156 10.20 1.52 10.64
CA ILE A 156 10.57 0.44 11.55
C ILE A 156 9.73 -0.81 11.23
N TYR A 157 10.36 -1.85 10.74
CA TYR A 157 9.72 -3.08 10.23
C TYR A 157 8.68 -3.70 11.16
N LYS A 158 8.96 -3.74 12.46
CA LYS A 158 8.12 -4.44 13.45
C LYS A 158 6.71 -3.85 13.64
N TYR A 159 6.42 -2.68 13.09
CA TYR A 159 5.12 -2.03 13.30
C TYR A 159 4.10 -2.27 12.18
N GLY A 160 4.50 -2.84 11.03
CA GLY A 160 3.58 -3.15 9.93
C GLY A 160 2.85 -1.94 9.35
N LEU A 161 3.44 -0.75 9.38
CA LEU A 161 2.80 0.51 8.94
C LEU A 161 3.23 0.95 7.54
N SER A 162 4.12 0.19 6.92
CA SER A 162 4.83 0.60 5.70
C SER A 162 4.13 0.22 4.40
N ASP A 163 2.93 -0.36 4.47
CA ASP A 163 2.23 -0.83 3.29
C ASP A 163 1.50 0.32 2.58
N GLY A 164 1.41 0.27 1.26
CA GLY A 164 0.61 1.21 0.46
C GLY A 164 -0.90 0.98 0.58
N VAL A 165 -1.30 -0.14 1.17
CA VAL A 165 -2.68 -0.58 1.43
C VAL A 165 -3.05 -0.41 2.91
N CYS A 166 -4.22 -0.91 3.34
CA CYS A 166 -4.71 -0.87 4.73
C CYS A 166 -4.83 0.55 5.32
N LYS A 167 -5.08 1.53 4.49
CA LYS A 167 -5.30 2.93 4.87
C LYS A 167 -6.44 3.53 4.09
N LEU A 168 -7.27 4.29 4.77
CA LEU A 168 -8.28 5.16 4.20
C LEU A 168 -7.82 6.60 4.44
N VAL A 169 -7.59 7.36 3.38
CA VAL A 169 -7.04 8.71 3.42
C VAL A 169 -8.10 9.71 2.94
N ARG A 170 -8.31 10.79 3.67
CA ARG A 170 -9.26 11.84 3.30
C ARG A 170 -8.75 12.63 2.08
N MET A 171 -9.56 12.75 1.03
CA MET A 171 -9.12 13.27 -0.26
C MET A 171 -8.72 14.75 -0.25
N ASP A 172 -9.41 15.62 0.48
CA ASP A 172 -9.00 17.02 0.59
C ASP A 172 -7.69 17.20 1.37
N TYR A 173 -7.48 16.39 2.41
CA TYR A 173 -6.18 16.29 3.08
C TYR A 173 -5.09 15.79 2.12
N ALA A 174 -5.37 14.72 1.38
CA ALA A 174 -4.42 14.15 0.41
C ALA A 174 -4.05 15.17 -0.67
N LYS A 175 -5.02 15.88 -1.24
CA LYS A 175 -4.80 16.93 -2.24
C LYS A 175 -3.99 18.11 -1.68
N LYS A 176 -4.32 18.56 -0.46
CA LYS A 176 -3.64 19.68 0.21
C LYS A 176 -2.14 19.41 0.43
N HIS A 177 -1.79 18.18 0.79
CA HIS A 177 -0.42 17.81 1.17
C HIS A 177 0.31 16.96 0.13
N GLY A 178 -0.28 16.74 -1.05
CA GLY A 178 0.31 15.93 -2.11
C GLY A 178 0.48 14.46 -1.72
N ILE A 179 -0.46 13.88 -0.97
CA ILE A 179 -0.42 12.49 -0.52
C ILE A 179 -0.95 11.58 -1.63
N TYR A 180 -0.10 11.30 -2.58
CA TYR A 180 -0.19 10.29 -3.63
C TYR A 180 1.18 9.62 -3.77
N HIS A 181 1.31 8.53 -4.51
CA HIS A 181 2.61 7.86 -4.67
C HIS A 181 3.56 8.73 -5.49
N ASP A 182 4.82 8.85 -5.06
CA ASP A 182 5.82 9.67 -5.77
C ASP A 182 6.05 9.10 -7.19
N GLU A 183 5.84 9.93 -8.22
CA GLU A 183 5.90 9.52 -9.63
C GLU A 183 7.31 9.11 -10.09
N ARG A 184 8.34 9.44 -9.31
CA ARG A 184 9.72 8.99 -9.56
C ARG A 184 9.93 7.52 -9.22
N LEU A 185 8.97 6.90 -8.49
CA LEU A 185 9.03 5.52 -8.05
C LEU A 185 8.30 4.61 -9.05
N VAL A 186 8.73 3.37 -9.12
CA VAL A 186 8.11 2.35 -9.98
C VAL A 186 7.43 1.29 -9.12
N GLN A 187 8.17 0.71 -8.20
CA GLN A 187 7.75 -0.32 -7.23
C GLN A 187 8.84 -0.52 -6.18
N GLY A 188 8.55 -1.31 -5.15
CA GLY A 188 9.53 -1.71 -4.14
C GLY A 188 9.74 -0.67 -3.04
N SER A 189 8.97 -0.76 -1.98
CA SER A 189 8.91 0.16 -0.84
C SER A 189 8.24 1.52 -1.09
N GLU A 190 7.54 1.70 -2.22
CA GLU A 190 6.71 2.88 -2.49
C GLU A 190 5.62 3.08 -1.42
N GLY A 191 5.14 1.98 -0.82
CA GLY A 191 4.22 2.03 0.32
C GLY A 191 4.83 2.65 1.58
N VAL A 192 6.16 2.51 1.78
CA VAL A 192 6.88 3.14 2.90
C VAL A 192 6.89 4.65 2.73
N GLU A 193 7.27 5.13 1.55
CA GLU A 193 7.33 6.55 1.20
C GLU A 193 5.95 7.19 1.33
N PHE A 194 4.93 6.58 0.71
CA PHE A 194 3.55 7.02 0.83
C PHE A 194 3.08 7.11 2.28
N SER A 195 3.27 6.06 3.07
CA SER A 195 2.85 6.01 4.47
C SER A 195 3.59 7.01 5.34
N LEU A 196 4.88 7.20 5.09
CA LEU A 196 5.73 8.17 5.77
C LEU A 196 5.13 9.58 5.66
N ARG A 197 4.86 10.05 4.44
CA ARG A 197 4.27 11.38 4.21
C ARG A 197 2.83 11.45 4.71
N ALA A 198 2.03 10.40 4.45
CA ALA A 198 0.66 10.37 4.90
C ALA A 198 0.54 10.59 6.42
N PHE A 199 1.30 9.88 7.24
CA PHE A 199 1.27 10.09 8.68
C PHE A 199 1.97 11.37 9.14
N TYR A 200 3.00 11.84 8.45
CA TYR A 200 3.74 13.03 8.86
C TYR A 200 2.88 14.30 8.85
N TYR A 201 2.07 14.49 7.82
CA TYR A 201 1.23 15.66 7.65
C TYR A 201 -0.14 15.54 8.34
N ALA A 202 -0.52 14.37 8.83
CA ALA A 202 -1.82 14.16 9.46
C ALA A 202 -1.94 14.90 10.81
N HIS A 203 -3.08 15.56 11.00
CA HIS A 203 -3.45 16.17 12.28
C HIS A 203 -4.15 15.16 13.19
N LYS A 204 -4.84 14.18 12.61
CA LYS A 204 -5.57 13.17 13.37
C LYS A 204 -5.65 11.86 12.61
N ALA A 205 -5.28 10.77 13.27
CA ALA A 205 -5.42 9.43 12.72
C ALA A 205 -6.18 8.50 13.65
N LEU A 206 -6.81 7.49 13.08
CA LEU A 206 -7.50 6.44 13.81
C LEU A 206 -6.91 5.08 13.41
N TYR A 207 -6.51 4.29 14.36
CA TYR A 207 -6.20 2.86 14.20
C TYR A 207 -7.40 2.01 14.57
N ILE A 208 -7.76 1.06 13.72
CA ILE A 208 -8.76 0.03 14.03
C ILE A 208 -8.02 -1.30 14.17
N ASN A 209 -8.09 -1.89 15.36
CA ASN A 209 -7.41 -3.15 15.68
C ASN A 209 -8.19 -4.36 15.12
N ARG A 210 -8.38 -4.36 13.81
CA ARG A 210 -9.04 -5.42 13.06
C ARG A 210 -8.35 -5.65 11.73
N CYS A 211 -8.36 -6.89 11.24
CA CYS A 211 -7.91 -7.24 9.91
C CYS A 211 -9.11 -7.18 8.95
N PHE A 212 -9.13 -6.18 8.07
CA PHE A 212 -10.14 -6.06 7.01
C PHE A 212 -9.60 -6.49 5.66
N TYR A 213 -8.31 -6.63 5.54
CA TYR A 213 -7.58 -6.88 4.30
C TYR A 213 -6.99 -8.28 4.34
N HIS A 214 -7.28 -9.09 3.34
CA HIS A 214 -6.74 -10.42 3.16
C HIS A 214 -5.66 -10.37 2.10
N TYR A 215 -4.41 -10.55 2.54
CA TYR A 215 -3.23 -10.58 1.70
C TYR A 215 -2.96 -12.00 1.21
N ARG A 216 -3.14 -12.24 -0.07
CA ARG A 216 -2.92 -13.55 -0.69
C ARG A 216 -1.43 -13.85 -0.86
N TYR A 217 -1.02 -15.03 -0.48
CA TYR A 217 0.29 -15.52 -0.84
C TYR A 217 0.30 -15.95 -2.32
N VAL A 218 0.99 -15.18 -3.16
CA VAL A 218 1.25 -15.51 -4.57
C VAL A 218 2.74 -15.81 -4.74
N PRO A 219 3.13 -17.04 -5.14
CA PRO A 219 4.54 -17.46 -5.17
C PRO A 219 5.47 -16.60 -6.03
N ASN A 220 4.95 -16.05 -7.14
CA ASN A 220 5.69 -15.26 -8.12
C ASN A 220 5.33 -13.77 -8.08
N SER A 221 4.81 -13.26 -6.95
CA SER A 221 4.47 -11.84 -6.80
C SER A 221 5.69 -10.94 -6.96
N ILE A 222 5.44 -9.69 -7.37
CA ILE A 222 6.47 -8.66 -7.56
C ILE A 222 7.34 -8.50 -6.32
N SER A 223 6.72 -8.51 -5.14
CA SER A 223 7.40 -8.36 -3.84
C SER A 223 8.40 -9.48 -3.50
N LYS A 224 8.29 -10.64 -4.18
CA LYS A 224 9.16 -11.81 -3.96
C LYS A 224 10.23 -12.00 -5.04
N LYS A 225 10.12 -11.24 -6.15
CA LYS A 225 11.15 -11.28 -7.19
C LYS A 225 12.40 -10.57 -6.70
N VAL A 226 13.47 -11.33 -6.68
CA VAL A 226 14.78 -10.85 -6.27
C VAL A 226 15.64 -10.73 -7.52
N ASP A 227 15.70 -9.53 -8.10
CA ASP A 227 16.55 -9.22 -9.24
C ASP A 227 17.25 -7.85 -9.07
N GLU A 228 18.20 -7.55 -9.95
CA GLU A 228 18.97 -6.30 -9.91
C GLU A 228 18.08 -5.06 -10.14
N ASN A 229 17.00 -5.17 -10.92
CA ASN A 229 16.07 -4.07 -11.17
C ASN A 229 15.29 -3.71 -9.89
N ASN A 230 14.81 -4.73 -9.15
CA ASN A 230 14.15 -4.52 -7.87
C ASN A 230 15.07 -3.84 -6.85
N THR A 231 16.35 -4.17 -6.85
CA THR A 231 17.35 -3.51 -6.00
C THR A 231 17.48 -2.03 -6.37
N LYS A 232 17.50 -1.70 -7.67
CA LYS A 232 17.54 -0.31 -8.13
C LYS A 232 16.28 0.46 -7.72
N PHE A 233 15.09 -0.10 -7.93
CA PHE A 233 13.83 0.54 -7.53
C PHE A 233 13.79 0.81 -6.03
N LEU A 234 14.32 -0.12 -5.24
CA LEU A 234 14.44 0.06 -3.80
C LEU A 234 15.40 1.21 -3.45
N ALA A 235 16.56 1.29 -4.09
CA ALA A 235 17.52 2.37 -3.88
C ALA A 235 16.93 3.73 -4.25
N ASP A 236 16.18 3.82 -5.37
CA ASP A 236 15.47 5.02 -5.77
C ASP A 236 14.44 5.45 -4.71
N CYS A 237 13.69 4.49 -4.16
CA CYS A 237 12.73 4.77 -3.08
C CYS A 237 13.42 5.30 -1.81
N TYR A 238 14.52 4.70 -1.39
CA TYR A 238 15.25 5.17 -0.21
C TYR A 238 15.88 6.56 -0.40
N ARG A 239 16.27 6.91 -1.64
CA ARG A 239 16.72 8.28 -1.96
C ARG A 239 15.58 9.28 -1.79
N VAL A 240 14.40 8.98 -2.31
CA VAL A 240 13.21 9.83 -2.15
C VAL A 240 12.81 9.97 -0.69
N ILE A 241 12.76 8.87 0.07
CA ILE A 241 12.51 8.92 1.52
C ILE A 241 13.54 9.80 2.24
N ARG A 242 14.81 9.73 1.84
CA ARG A 242 15.87 10.55 2.43
C ARG A 242 15.66 12.04 2.17
N GLU A 243 15.22 12.40 0.96
CA GLU A 243 14.87 13.77 0.60
C GLU A 243 13.69 14.30 1.43
N ASP A 244 12.62 13.50 1.58
CA ASP A 244 11.45 13.88 2.38
C ASP A 244 11.81 14.18 3.83
N ILE A 245 12.56 13.28 4.48
CA ILE A 245 12.91 13.43 5.90
C ILE A 245 13.88 14.61 6.18
N GLU A 246 14.59 15.12 5.17
CA GLU A 246 15.42 16.33 5.34
C GLU A 246 14.57 17.55 5.71
N GLY A 247 13.35 17.64 5.21
CA GLY A 247 12.40 18.72 5.51
C GLY A 247 11.57 18.53 6.79
N PHE A 248 11.66 17.36 7.44
CA PHE A 248 10.79 17.01 8.55
C PHE A 248 11.30 17.56 9.91
N VAL A 249 10.36 17.95 10.77
CA VAL A 249 10.68 18.16 12.20
C VAL A 249 11.01 16.82 12.86
N MET A 250 11.71 16.83 14.00
CA MET A 250 12.25 15.60 14.63
C MET A 250 13.23 14.83 13.73
N LYS A 251 13.94 15.53 12.87
CA LYS A 251 14.84 14.97 11.86
C LYS A 251 15.75 13.85 12.39
N ASP A 252 16.32 14.02 13.59
CA ASP A 252 17.23 13.01 14.17
C ASP A 252 16.55 11.65 14.39
N LYS A 253 15.25 11.63 14.78
CA LYS A 253 14.50 10.39 14.95
C LYS A 253 14.25 9.71 13.61
N PHE A 254 13.89 10.49 12.59
CA PHE A 254 13.70 9.98 11.23
C PHE A 254 15.00 9.44 10.65
N ILE A 255 16.10 10.18 10.78
CA ILE A 255 17.42 9.77 10.31
C ILE A 255 17.86 8.45 10.96
N LYS A 256 17.69 8.33 12.29
CA LYS A 256 18.01 7.09 13.00
C LYS A 256 17.20 5.92 12.46
N ALA A 257 15.88 6.05 12.39
CA ALA A 257 14.98 4.99 11.88
C ALA A 257 15.28 4.65 10.40
N PHE A 258 15.62 5.66 9.58
CA PHE A 258 16.01 5.48 8.19
C PHE A 258 17.27 4.62 8.06
N TYR A 259 18.33 4.91 8.81
CA TYR A 259 19.55 4.10 8.76
C TYR A 259 19.35 2.70 9.31
N GLU A 260 18.55 2.52 10.37
CA GLU A 260 18.19 1.18 10.87
C GLU A 260 17.50 0.37 9.79
N ARG A 261 16.50 0.96 9.09
CA ARG A 261 15.80 0.30 7.97
C ARG A 261 16.72 0.00 6.81
N THR A 262 17.53 0.97 6.37
CA THR A 262 18.46 0.81 5.26
C THR A 262 19.46 -0.30 5.53
N THR A 263 20.02 -0.36 6.74
CA THR A 263 20.94 -1.42 7.16
C THR A 263 20.26 -2.80 7.09
N TYR A 264 19.05 -2.91 7.64
CA TYR A 264 18.28 -4.16 7.57
C TYR A 264 18.04 -4.59 6.11
N MET A 265 17.63 -3.67 5.25
CA MET A 265 17.36 -3.95 3.84
C MET A 265 18.61 -4.37 3.08
N LEU A 266 19.75 -3.71 3.30
CA LEU A 266 21.01 -4.13 2.70
C LEU A 266 21.41 -5.54 3.12
N MET A 267 21.24 -5.88 4.39
CA MET A 267 21.48 -7.25 4.88
C MET A 267 20.51 -8.25 4.25
N ALA A 268 19.23 -7.93 4.17
CA ALA A 268 18.22 -8.80 3.56
C ALA A 268 18.51 -9.04 2.07
N ILE A 269 18.87 -8.00 1.32
CA ILE A 269 19.28 -8.09 -0.08
C ILE A 269 20.55 -8.96 -0.21
N ALA A 270 21.56 -8.73 0.62
CA ALA A 270 22.76 -9.54 0.63
C ALA A 270 22.42 -11.03 0.77
N MET A 271 21.67 -11.38 1.80
CA MET A 271 21.36 -12.78 2.13
C MET A 271 20.42 -13.45 1.12
N ASN A 272 19.37 -12.74 0.71
CA ASN A 272 18.30 -13.35 -0.09
C ASN A 272 18.55 -13.28 -1.59
N THR A 273 19.42 -12.36 -2.04
CA THR A 273 19.71 -12.12 -3.47
C THR A 273 21.13 -12.55 -3.82
N TYR A 274 22.09 -11.75 -3.39
CA TYR A 274 23.45 -11.86 -3.88
C TYR A 274 24.16 -13.11 -3.34
N PHE A 275 24.09 -13.36 -2.04
CA PHE A 275 24.73 -14.49 -1.38
C PHE A 275 23.79 -15.69 -1.13
N SER A 276 22.58 -15.63 -1.67
CA SER A 276 21.65 -16.77 -1.63
C SER A 276 22.30 -18.04 -2.20
N PRO A 277 22.09 -19.21 -1.59
CA PRO A 277 22.50 -20.49 -2.16
C PRO A 277 21.94 -20.76 -3.56
N MET A 278 20.78 -20.14 -3.88
CA MET A 278 20.12 -20.27 -5.19
C MET A 278 20.76 -19.39 -6.28
N ASN A 279 21.62 -18.44 -5.92
CA ASN A 279 22.32 -17.59 -6.89
C ASN A 279 23.52 -18.37 -7.49
N PRO A 280 23.54 -18.67 -8.81
CA PRO A 280 24.56 -19.51 -9.44
C PRO A 280 25.91 -18.83 -9.65
N ASN A 281 25.99 -17.49 -9.44
CA ASN A 281 27.19 -16.73 -9.69
C ASN A 281 28.35 -17.14 -8.75
N SER A 282 29.57 -16.99 -9.21
CA SER A 282 30.77 -17.17 -8.38
C SER A 282 30.83 -16.15 -7.24
N LEU A 283 31.54 -16.47 -6.17
CA LEU A 283 31.69 -15.54 -5.03
C LEU A 283 32.24 -14.16 -5.46
N SER A 284 33.20 -14.15 -6.39
CA SER A 284 33.77 -12.89 -6.92
C SER A 284 32.72 -12.06 -7.66
N GLN A 285 31.87 -12.68 -8.46
CA GLN A 285 30.76 -12.00 -9.15
C GLN A 285 29.71 -11.49 -8.15
N LYS A 286 29.33 -12.31 -7.16
CA LYS A 286 28.40 -11.91 -6.09
C LYS A 286 28.91 -10.68 -5.33
N LEU A 287 30.19 -10.67 -4.97
CA LEU A 287 30.82 -9.53 -4.30
C LEU A 287 30.85 -8.28 -5.19
N SER A 288 31.22 -8.44 -6.47
CA SER A 288 31.23 -7.33 -7.43
C SER A 288 29.83 -6.74 -7.67
N HIS A 289 28.80 -7.58 -7.77
CA HIS A 289 27.44 -7.11 -7.97
C HIS A 289 26.91 -6.43 -6.69
N TYR A 290 27.13 -7.04 -5.53
CA TYR A 290 26.66 -6.44 -4.26
C TYR A 290 27.39 -5.14 -3.93
N SER A 291 28.66 -4.98 -4.26
CA SER A 291 29.38 -3.71 -4.04
C SER A 291 28.75 -2.53 -4.77
N LYS A 292 28.08 -2.76 -5.92
CA LYS A 292 27.36 -1.71 -6.66
C LYS A 292 26.04 -1.27 -5.99
N VAL A 293 25.55 -2.05 -5.05
CA VAL A 293 24.31 -1.75 -4.30
C VAL A 293 24.61 -0.84 -3.12
N ILE A 294 25.80 -0.98 -2.52
CA ILE A 294 26.18 -0.26 -1.31
C ILE A 294 26.94 1.06 -1.60
N HIS A 295 27.22 1.32 -2.88
CA HIS A 295 27.85 2.56 -3.37
C HIS A 295 26.86 3.33 -4.28
#